data_3f0ea67d05b91f611381d2998de491ea
#
_entry.id   3f0ea67d05b91f611381d2998de491ea
#
_cell.length_a   1.000
_cell.length_b   1.000
_cell.length_c   1.000
_cell.angle_alpha   90.00
_cell.angle_beta   90.00
_cell.angle_gamma   90.00
#
_symmetry.space_group_name_H-M   'P 1'
#
loop_
_entity.id
_entity.type
_entity.pdbx_description
1 polymer ?
#
loop_
_entity_poly.entity_id
_entity_poly.type
_entity_poly.pdbx_seq_one_letter_code
_entity_poly.pdbx_strand_id
1 'polypeptide(L)'
;MRARLLYREKFIYADGAIREMVLWQLPLTSVEKTAALKYRLFYGTADGTCLLRYDNEKGKGHHRHALDLEEPYRFTDVDTLVKDFLEDIERMREMK
;
A
#
# COMPACT_ATOMS: atom_id res chain seq x y z
N MET A 1 8.36 -11.39 19.21
CA MET A 1 6.94 -11.36 18.82
C MET A 1 6.81 -11.16 17.33
N ARG A 2 5.74 -11.68 16.77
CA ARG A 2 5.57 -11.67 15.31
C ARG A 2 4.58 -10.60 14.88
N ALA A 3 4.77 -10.08 13.66
CA ALA A 3 3.75 -9.25 13.03
C ALA A 3 2.47 -10.07 12.82
N ARG A 4 1.34 -9.44 13.03
CA ARG A 4 0.04 -10.08 12.85
C ARG A 4 -0.55 -9.63 11.51
N LEU A 5 -0.86 -10.57 10.63
CA LEU A 5 -1.50 -10.25 9.37
C LEU A 5 -2.94 -9.82 9.64
N LEU A 6 -3.28 -8.60 9.25
CA LEU A 6 -4.63 -8.06 9.41
C LEU A 6 -5.47 -8.26 8.16
N TYR A 7 -4.85 -8.10 6.98
CA TYR A 7 -5.61 -8.13 5.74
C TYR A 7 -4.68 -8.42 4.57
N ARG A 8 -5.14 -9.25 3.65
CA ARG A 8 -4.44 -9.52 2.40
C ARG A 8 -5.44 -9.73 1.29
N GLU A 9 -5.27 -9.00 0.20
CA GLU A 9 -6.09 -9.15 -0.99
C GLU A 9 -5.20 -9.13 -2.23
N LYS A 10 -5.51 -10.00 -3.17
CA LYS A 10 -4.89 -9.96 -4.50
C LYS A 10 -6.00 -10.02 -5.53
N PHE A 11 -6.01 -9.06 -6.45
CA PHE A 11 -7.00 -8.97 -7.51
C PHE A 11 -6.32 -8.82 -8.86
N ILE A 12 -6.77 -9.61 -9.84
CA ILE A 12 -6.23 -9.56 -11.19
C ILE A 12 -7.31 -9.00 -12.11
N TYR A 13 -6.97 -7.89 -12.77
CA TYR A 13 -7.89 -7.23 -13.71
C TYR A 13 -7.98 -8.02 -15.01
N ALA A 14 -8.99 -7.72 -15.82
CA ALA A 14 -9.21 -8.42 -17.09
C ALA A 14 -8.03 -8.28 -18.05
N ASP A 15 -7.28 -7.18 -17.97
CA ASP A 15 -6.11 -6.95 -18.81
C ASP A 15 -4.83 -7.57 -18.24
N GLY A 16 -4.93 -8.30 -17.14
CA GLY A 16 -3.79 -8.94 -16.51
C GLY A 16 -3.08 -8.10 -15.45
N ALA A 17 -3.45 -6.83 -15.30
CA ALA A 17 -2.88 -5.99 -14.24
C ALA A 17 -3.20 -6.57 -12.88
N ILE A 18 -2.32 -6.32 -11.91
CA ILE A 18 -2.40 -6.92 -10.57
C ILE A 18 -2.53 -5.83 -9.54
N ARG A 19 -3.46 -6.02 -8.60
CA ARG A 19 -3.60 -5.20 -7.41
C ARG A 19 -3.39 -6.10 -6.19
N GLU A 20 -2.52 -5.69 -5.28
CA GLU A 20 -2.29 -6.44 -4.05
C GLU A 20 -2.23 -5.48 -2.88
N MET A 21 -2.97 -5.81 -1.80
CA MET A 21 -2.98 -5.02 -0.58
C MET A 21 -2.65 -5.94 0.58
N VAL A 22 -1.65 -5.55 1.38
CA VAL A 22 -1.26 -6.33 2.55
C VAL A 22 -1.06 -5.37 3.73
N LEU A 23 -1.69 -5.70 4.85
CA LEU A 23 -1.61 -4.92 6.08
C LEU A 23 -1.25 -5.83 7.24
N TRP A 24 -0.27 -5.40 8.04
CA TRP A 24 0.18 -6.12 9.23
C TRP A 24 0.11 -5.20 10.44
N GLN A 25 -0.17 -5.79 11.60
CA GLN A 25 0.01 -5.12 12.87
C GLN A 25 1.34 -5.59 13.46
N LEU A 26 2.24 -4.64 13.71
CA LEU A 26 3.52 -4.95 14.33
C LEU A 26 3.38 -5.06 15.84
N PRO A 27 4.26 -5.83 16.53
CA PRO A 27 4.22 -5.91 17.98
C PRO A 27 4.48 -4.55 18.60
N LEU A 28 3.81 -4.28 19.71
CA LEU A 28 4.08 -3.09 20.51
C LEU A 28 5.42 -3.24 21.20
N THR A 29 6.17 -2.14 21.26
CA THR A 29 7.40 -2.08 22.06
C THR A 29 7.14 -1.24 23.30
N SER A 30 8.06 -1.28 24.26
CA SER A 30 7.93 -0.50 25.47
C SER A 30 7.92 1.02 25.21
N VAL A 31 8.43 1.44 24.06
CA VAL A 31 8.50 2.85 23.68
C VAL A 31 7.24 3.29 22.93
N GLU A 32 6.60 2.38 22.23
CA GLU A 32 5.41 2.67 21.43
C GLU A 32 4.15 2.34 22.19
N LYS A 33 3.25 3.30 22.27
CA LYS A 33 1.98 3.14 22.99
C LYS A 33 0.83 2.77 22.08
N THR A 34 1.04 2.82 20.77
CA THR A 34 0.02 2.47 19.78
C THR A 34 0.53 1.35 18.92
N ALA A 35 -0.39 0.51 18.45
CA ALA A 35 -0.04 -0.56 17.55
C ALA A 35 0.53 0.02 16.27
N ALA A 36 1.73 -0.41 15.89
CA ALA A 36 2.33 0.00 14.65
C ALA A 36 1.69 -0.76 13.50
N LEU A 37 1.27 -0.04 12.49
CA LEU A 37 0.71 -0.62 11.27
C LEU A 37 1.80 -0.66 10.21
N LYS A 38 1.96 -1.82 9.58
CA LYS A 38 2.80 -1.95 8.39
C LYS A 38 1.91 -2.29 7.22
N TYR A 39 2.10 -1.61 6.09
CA TYR A 39 1.27 -1.88 4.92
C TYR A 39 2.08 -1.81 3.63
N ARG A 40 1.59 -2.52 2.64
CA ARG A 40 2.11 -2.44 1.29
C ARG A 40 0.93 -2.63 0.33
N LEU A 41 0.64 -1.60 -0.45
CA LEU A 41 -0.40 -1.62 -1.46
C LEU A 41 0.27 -1.46 -2.82
N PHE A 42 0.05 -2.42 -3.70
CA PHE A 42 0.76 -2.52 -4.98
C PHE A 42 -0.23 -2.61 -6.14
N TYR A 43 0.06 -1.88 -7.20
CA TYR A 43 -0.65 -2.01 -8.47
C TYR A 43 0.38 -2.03 -9.58
N GLY A 44 0.30 -3.00 -10.47
CA GLY A 44 1.28 -3.16 -11.53
C GLY A 44 0.75 -3.91 -12.74
N THR A 45 1.62 -4.05 -13.73
CA THR A 45 1.30 -4.79 -14.94
C THR A 45 1.36 -6.29 -14.72
N ALA A 46 0.90 -7.05 -15.71
CA ALA A 46 0.88 -8.51 -15.65
C ALA A 46 2.28 -9.09 -15.43
N ASP A 47 3.33 -8.43 -15.92
CA ASP A 47 4.70 -8.89 -15.77
C ASP A 47 5.36 -8.44 -14.45
N GLY A 48 4.61 -7.75 -13.59
CA GLY A 48 5.11 -7.33 -12.28
C GLY A 48 5.72 -5.94 -12.24
N THR A 49 5.69 -5.19 -13.34
CA THR A 49 6.19 -3.81 -13.33
C THR A 49 5.30 -2.95 -12.43
N CYS A 50 5.91 -2.29 -11.45
CA CYS A 50 5.19 -1.44 -10.50
C CYS A 50 4.72 -0.15 -11.15
N LEU A 51 3.43 0.11 -11.11
CA LEU A 51 2.85 1.37 -11.59
C LEU A 51 2.50 2.29 -10.42
N LEU A 52 2.10 1.70 -9.29
CA LEU A 52 1.70 2.45 -8.11
C LEU A 52 1.99 1.62 -6.87
N ARG A 53 2.54 2.24 -5.84
CA ARG A 53 2.78 1.57 -4.56
C ARG A 53 2.63 2.55 -3.41
N TYR A 54 1.92 2.12 -2.38
CA TYR A 54 1.87 2.81 -1.11
C TYR A 54 2.49 1.88 -0.07
N ASP A 55 3.44 2.37 0.70
CA ASP A 55 4.02 1.58 1.79
C ASP A 55 4.55 2.50 2.91
N ASN A 56 4.86 1.89 4.04
CA ASN A 56 5.45 2.60 5.17
C ASN A 56 6.65 1.82 5.69
N GLU A 57 7.73 1.84 4.95
CA GLU A 57 8.93 1.16 5.34
C GLU A 57 9.56 1.78 6.57
N LYS A 58 10.06 0.93 7.48
CA LYS A 58 10.68 1.37 8.72
C LYS A 58 11.82 2.34 8.44
N GLY A 59 11.80 3.48 9.13
CA GLY A 59 12.82 4.51 8.99
C GLY A 59 12.59 5.51 7.87
N LYS A 60 11.65 5.23 6.97
CA LYS A 60 11.33 6.13 5.85
C LYS A 60 9.96 6.77 5.98
N GLY A 61 9.10 6.24 6.85
CA GLY A 61 7.74 6.74 7.00
C GLY A 61 6.83 6.30 5.87
N HIS A 62 5.74 7.02 5.70
CA HIS A 62 4.72 6.69 4.70
C HIS A 62 5.07 7.27 3.34
N HIS A 63 5.02 6.44 2.30
CA HIS A 63 5.41 6.84 0.95
C HIS A 63 4.38 6.41 -0.08
N ARG A 64 4.28 7.22 -1.12
CA ARG A 64 3.52 6.91 -2.33
C ARG A 64 4.48 6.94 -3.51
N HIS A 65 4.51 5.87 -4.28
CA HIS A 65 5.37 5.75 -5.45
C HIS A 65 4.47 5.55 -6.68
N ALA A 66 4.49 6.51 -7.59
CA ALA A 66 3.69 6.46 -8.82
C ALA A 66 4.61 6.65 -10.00
N LEU A 67 4.77 5.62 -10.84
CA LEU A 67 5.70 5.61 -11.96
C LEU A 67 7.11 5.95 -11.47
N ASP A 68 7.71 7.04 -11.92
CA ASP A 68 9.05 7.46 -11.50
C ASP A 68 9.04 8.44 -10.33
N LEU A 69 7.87 8.82 -9.85
CA LEU A 69 7.73 9.79 -8.78
C LEU A 69 7.55 9.11 -7.44
N GLU A 70 8.40 9.45 -6.48
CA GLU A 70 8.24 9.01 -5.09
C GLU A 70 8.03 10.25 -4.22
N GLU A 71 7.00 10.21 -3.37
CA GLU A 71 6.65 11.33 -2.52
C GLU A 71 6.16 10.86 -1.16
N PRO A 72 6.26 11.71 -0.12
CA PRO A 72 5.66 11.37 1.17
C PRO A 72 4.15 11.25 1.02
N TYR A 73 3.56 10.32 1.78
CA TYR A 73 2.12 10.15 1.86
C TYR A 73 1.65 10.50 3.26
N ARG A 74 0.61 11.32 3.35
CA ARG A 74 0.04 11.67 4.65
C ARG A 74 -0.97 10.61 5.08
N PHE A 75 -0.53 9.71 5.94
CA PHE A 75 -1.38 8.67 6.47
C PHE A 75 -2.31 9.24 7.56
N THR A 76 -3.59 8.95 7.46
CA THR A 76 -4.58 9.32 8.48
C THR A 76 -5.20 8.08 9.12
N ASP A 77 -5.77 7.20 8.30
CA ASP A 77 -6.36 5.94 8.77
C ASP A 77 -6.38 4.94 7.63
N VAL A 78 -6.69 3.69 7.96
CA VAL A 78 -6.67 2.59 6.98
C VAL A 78 -7.73 2.79 5.90
N ASP A 79 -8.93 3.21 6.27
CA ASP A 79 -10.01 3.39 5.30
C ASP A 79 -9.64 4.43 4.26
N THR A 80 -9.07 5.55 4.68
CA THR A 80 -8.60 6.61 3.78
C THR A 80 -7.45 6.12 2.90
N LEU A 81 -6.51 5.37 3.49
CA LEU A 81 -5.39 4.80 2.76
C LEU A 81 -5.87 3.92 1.60
N VAL A 82 -6.77 3.00 1.88
CA VAL A 82 -7.30 2.08 0.87
C VAL A 82 -8.07 2.86 -0.18
N LYS A 83 -8.88 3.83 0.24
CA LYS A 83 -9.65 4.67 -0.68
C LYS A 83 -8.72 5.44 -1.63
N ASP A 84 -7.70 6.08 -1.08
CA ASP A 84 -6.74 6.85 -1.89
C ASP A 84 -6.04 5.97 -2.91
N PHE A 85 -5.63 4.78 -2.50
CA PHE A 85 -4.97 3.83 -3.37
C PHE A 85 -5.89 3.37 -4.51
N LEU A 86 -7.12 2.99 -4.19
CA LEU A 86 -8.08 2.53 -5.20
C LEU A 86 -8.47 3.64 -6.17
N GLU A 87 -8.61 4.86 -5.68
CA GLU A 87 -8.91 6.01 -6.53
C GLU A 87 -7.75 6.32 -7.49
N ASP A 88 -6.52 6.19 -7.02
CA ASP A 88 -5.34 6.38 -7.88
C ASP A 88 -5.29 5.34 -8.99
N ILE A 89 -5.60 4.08 -8.68
CA ILE A 89 -5.68 3.03 -9.69
C ILE A 89 -6.72 3.38 -10.75
N GLU A 90 -7.90 3.81 -10.32
CA GLU A 90 -8.97 4.19 -11.23
C GLU A 90 -8.51 5.29 -12.19
N ARG A 91 -7.86 6.31 -11.65
CA ARG A 91 -7.33 7.40 -12.48
C ARG A 91 -6.30 6.91 -13.49
N MET A 92 -5.40 6.03 -13.06
CA MET A 92 -4.39 5.47 -13.97
C MET A 92 -5.03 4.65 -15.08
N ARG A 93 -6.06 3.89 -14.77
CA ARG A 93 -6.74 3.06 -15.76
C ARG A 93 -7.56 3.89 -16.73
N GLU A 94 -8.08 5.03 -16.31
CA GLU A 94 -8.82 5.94 -17.17
C GLU A 94 -7.93 6.72 -18.12
N MET A 95 -6.65 6.84 -17.81
CA MET A 95 -5.68 7.59 -18.63
C MET A 95 -5.15 6.83 -19.83
N LYS A 96 -5.60 5.62 -20.04
CA LYS A 96 -5.16 4.81 -21.19
C LYS A 96 -5.82 5.23 -22.48
#